data_94fb056d346177976db7addbb4583940
#
_entry.id   94fb056d346177976db7addbb4583940
#
_cell.length_a   1.000
_cell.length_b   1.000
_cell.length_c   1.000
_cell.angle_alpha   90.00
_cell.angle_beta   90.00
_cell.angle_gamma   90.00
#
_symmetry.space_group_name_H-M   'P 1'
#
loop_
_entity.id
_entity.type
_entity.pdbx_description
1 polymer ?
#
loop_
_entity_poly.entity_id
_entity_poly.type
_entity_poly.pdbx_seq_one_letter_code
_entity_poly.pdbx_strand_id
1 'polypeptide(L)'
;MKLEIVTIGTELLLGSVVDTNAAELGRALAAVGAEISRRTTVADRPDAIRAAVSDALERTGFVLTTGGLGPTRDDMTKTVVAELFGKRLILDQQLLAGIEARFRRLGRSMPGVNRGQAEVPEGATVLPNPRGTAPGLWVEDGRGHVAVLLPGVPREMRGLLVEQVLPRLVQRQAGERPRVVLSKTIRTTGVPESTLAERIGAIEADIDPLTLAYLPSLDGVDLRLTAWSLEQGEAEARLARAARRLKELVGEHSYGEDGADLAAVVLEALRKKRHRLGVAESCTGGMVAERITNIPGASDTFIGGVVAYADVIKTAALKVPLELLEAYGAVSEEVVRAMAEGAQRLFSVDATIAVTGIAGPGGGSAEKPVGTVWLAARLHTDTRAVKRVFPGDRDEVRRRSTQAALDLLRRMLAAS
;
A
#
# COMPACT_ATOMS: atom_id res chain seq x y z
N MET A 1 19.21 -8.62 15.38
CA MET A 1 18.28 -9.11 16.42
C MET A 1 17.12 -9.82 15.74
N LYS A 2 16.75 -11.04 16.20
CA LYS A 2 15.60 -11.79 15.71
C LYS A 2 14.40 -11.60 16.63
N LEU A 3 13.20 -11.55 16.07
CA LEU A 3 11.94 -11.48 16.81
C LEU A 3 10.79 -12.13 16.03
N GLU A 4 9.69 -12.39 16.72
CA GLU A 4 8.45 -12.84 16.11
C GLU A 4 7.31 -11.86 16.36
N ILE A 5 6.33 -11.84 15.44
CA ILE A 5 5.11 -11.04 15.57
C ILE A 5 3.94 -11.98 15.82
N VAL A 6 3.13 -11.67 16.84
CA VAL A 6 1.87 -12.33 17.12
C VAL A 6 0.74 -11.32 16.99
N THR A 7 -0.14 -11.51 16.01
CA THR A 7 -1.35 -10.71 15.85
C THR A 7 -2.53 -11.43 16.49
N ILE A 8 -3.30 -10.70 17.29
CA ILE A 8 -4.38 -11.24 18.10
C ILE A 8 -5.68 -10.57 17.64
N GLY A 9 -6.61 -11.37 17.18
CA GLY A 9 -7.91 -10.94 16.68
C GLY A 9 -8.62 -12.06 15.95
N THR A 10 -9.77 -12.46 16.43
CA THR A 10 -10.62 -13.49 15.82
C THR A 10 -11.08 -13.07 14.41
N GLU A 11 -11.35 -11.78 14.20
CA GLU A 11 -11.72 -11.19 12.91
C GLU A 11 -10.60 -11.32 11.85
N LEU A 12 -9.32 -11.35 12.29
CA LEU A 12 -8.18 -11.57 11.40
C LEU A 12 -8.15 -13.01 10.90
N LEU A 13 -8.42 -13.99 11.78
CA LEU A 13 -8.50 -15.41 11.41
C LEU A 13 -9.66 -15.69 10.48
N LEU A 14 -10.81 -15.03 10.69
CA LEU A 14 -12.01 -15.20 9.87
C LEU A 14 -11.91 -14.45 8.53
N GLY A 15 -10.87 -13.66 8.32
CA GLY A 15 -10.70 -12.86 7.10
C GLY A 15 -11.67 -11.70 6.97
N SER A 16 -12.40 -11.34 8.04
CA SER A 16 -13.31 -10.19 8.05
C SER A 16 -12.54 -8.86 8.00
N VAL A 17 -11.30 -8.86 8.49
CA VAL A 17 -10.38 -7.72 8.49
C VAL A 17 -9.02 -8.18 7.96
N VAL A 18 -8.44 -7.36 7.08
CA VAL A 18 -7.06 -7.60 6.60
C VAL A 18 -6.06 -7.14 7.65
N ASP A 19 -5.10 -7.99 7.99
CA ASP A 19 -4.02 -7.67 8.94
C ASP A 19 -3.02 -6.67 8.35
N THR A 20 -3.37 -5.40 8.40
CA THR A 20 -2.50 -4.29 8.00
C THR A 20 -1.40 -4.00 9.01
N ASN A 21 -1.64 -4.32 10.30
CA ASN A 21 -0.68 -4.12 11.38
C ASN A 21 0.57 -4.97 11.17
N ALA A 22 0.41 -6.27 10.90
CA ALA A 22 1.55 -7.15 10.65
C ALA A 22 2.40 -6.71 9.44
N ALA A 23 1.76 -6.19 8.40
CA ALA A 23 2.47 -5.68 7.24
C ALA A 23 3.27 -4.41 7.57
N GLU A 24 2.72 -3.53 8.39
CA GLU A 24 3.39 -2.29 8.81
C GLU A 24 4.53 -2.55 9.79
N LEU A 25 4.28 -3.39 10.79
CA LEU A 25 5.31 -3.87 11.72
C LEU A 25 6.50 -4.47 10.95
N GLY A 26 6.19 -5.32 9.95
CA GLY A 26 7.22 -5.95 9.12
C GLY A 26 8.14 -4.96 8.43
N ARG A 27 7.57 -3.94 7.80
CA ARG A 27 8.34 -2.90 7.11
C ARG A 27 9.18 -2.05 8.07
N ALA A 28 8.57 -1.61 9.16
CA ALA A 28 9.23 -0.72 10.11
C ALA A 28 10.36 -1.41 10.89
N LEU A 29 10.16 -2.67 11.30
CA LEU A 29 11.16 -3.45 12.01
C LEU A 29 12.36 -3.81 11.11
N ALA A 30 12.10 -4.19 9.86
CA ALA A 30 13.15 -4.44 8.88
C ALA A 30 14.04 -3.20 8.67
N ALA A 31 13.47 -2.00 8.62
CA ALA A 31 14.20 -0.75 8.44
C ALA A 31 15.20 -0.44 9.58
N VAL A 32 14.99 -1.00 10.78
CA VAL A 32 15.93 -0.89 11.91
C VAL A 32 16.77 -2.14 12.13
N GLY A 33 16.83 -3.04 11.16
CA GLY A 33 17.65 -4.25 11.21
C GLY A 33 17.12 -5.36 12.13
N ALA A 34 15.84 -5.32 12.48
CA ALA A 34 15.18 -6.41 13.19
C ALA A 34 14.69 -7.47 12.21
N GLU A 35 15.19 -8.69 12.33
CA GLU A 35 14.80 -9.84 11.51
C GLU A 35 13.53 -10.48 12.07
N ILE A 36 12.46 -10.46 11.29
CA ILE A 36 11.21 -11.14 11.65
C ILE A 36 11.29 -12.57 11.15
N SER A 37 11.44 -13.51 12.06
CA SER A 37 11.54 -14.95 11.71
C SER A 37 10.18 -15.59 11.45
N ARG A 38 9.12 -15.12 12.10
CA ARG A 38 7.76 -15.65 11.95
C ARG A 38 6.70 -14.63 12.28
N ARG A 39 5.54 -14.78 11.65
CA ARG A 39 4.29 -14.11 12.02
C ARG A 39 3.24 -15.18 12.32
N THR A 40 2.52 -14.98 13.42
CA THR A 40 1.46 -15.89 13.85
C THR A 40 0.20 -15.07 14.15
N THR A 41 -0.93 -15.48 13.62
CA THR A 41 -2.25 -14.87 13.95
C THR A 41 -3.02 -15.85 14.81
N VAL A 42 -3.58 -15.36 15.93
CA VAL A 42 -4.37 -16.17 16.86
C VAL A 42 -5.69 -15.49 17.22
N ALA A 43 -6.67 -16.31 17.64
CA ALA A 43 -7.92 -15.80 18.19
C ALA A 43 -7.70 -15.12 19.55
N ASP A 44 -8.68 -14.31 19.98
CA ASP A 44 -8.76 -13.69 21.31
C ASP A 44 -9.08 -14.72 22.40
N ARG A 45 -8.27 -15.76 22.51
CA ARG A 45 -8.41 -16.85 23.47
C ARG A 45 -7.13 -17.01 24.27
N PRO A 46 -7.20 -17.09 25.60
CA PRO A 46 -6.03 -17.17 26.48
C PRO A 46 -5.08 -18.31 26.15
N ASP A 47 -5.61 -19.49 25.80
CA ASP A 47 -4.81 -20.67 25.43
C ASP A 47 -4.04 -20.46 24.12
N ALA A 48 -4.68 -19.88 23.10
CA ALA A 48 -4.06 -19.59 21.81
C ALA A 48 -3.00 -18.49 21.92
N ILE A 49 -3.28 -17.42 22.67
CA ILE A 49 -2.32 -16.34 22.93
C ILE A 49 -1.11 -16.88 23.69
N ARG A 50 -1.35 -17.68 24.75
CA ARG A 50 -0.30 -18.28 25.59
C ARG A 50 0.64 -19.13 24.74
N ALA A 51 0.09 -20.06 23.96
CA ALA A 51 0.90 -20.94 23.11
C ALA A 51 1.75 -20.13 22.12
N ALA A 52 1.15 -19.19 21.38
CA ALA A 52 1.87 -18.42 20.38
C ALA A 52 2.97 -17.53 20.96
N VAL A 53 2.71 -16.89 22.11
CA VAL A 53 3.71 -16.02 22.78
C VAL A 53 4.83 -16.88 23.40
N SER A 54 4.51 -18.00 24.08
CA SER A 54 5.51 -18.90 24.65
C SER A 54 6.44 -19.45 23.58
N ASP A 55 5.87 -19.99 22.50
CA ASP A 55 6.60 -20.53 21.36
C ASP A 55 7.54 -19.46 20.71
N ALA A 56 7.06 -18.23 20.57
CA ALA A 56 7.86 -17.14 20.02
C ALA A 56 9.03 -16.77 20.93
N LEU A 57 8.80 -16.71 22.24
CA LEU A 57 9.85 -16.44 23.25
C LEU A 57 10.89 -17.56 23.29
N GLU A 58 10.46 -18.83 23.21
CA GLU A 58 11.38 -19.96 23.18
C GLU A 58 12.29 -19.95 21.94
N ARG A 59 11.77 -19.53 20.79
CA ARG A 59 12.54 -19.50 19.54
C ARG A 59 13.48 -18.31 19.41
N THR A 60 13.03 -17.12 19.83
CA THR A 60 13.77 -15.88 19.56
C THR A 60 14.11 -15.07 20.80
N GLY A 61 13.50 -15.36 21.92
CA GLY A 61 13.60 -14.54 23.14
C GLY A 61 12.85 -13.20 23.05
N PHE A 62 12.26 -12.86 21.86
CA PHE A 62 11.63 -11.56 21.64
C PHE A 62 10.34 -11.72 20.82
N VAL A 63 9.22 -11.28 21.39
CA VAL A 63 7.93 -11.24 20.72
C VAL A 63 7.33 -9.83 20.73
N LEU A 64 6.75 -9.44 19.61
CA LEU A 64 5.93 -8.24 19.51
C LEU A 64 4.50 -8.66 19.21
N THR A 65 3.55 -8.24 20.06
CA THR A 65 2.13 -8.55 19.85
C THR A 65 1.35 -7.29 19.44
N THR A 66 0.27 -7.46 18.70
CA THR A 66 -0.72 -6.41 18.42
C THR A 66 -2.12 -6.97 18.53
N GLY A 67 -2.98 -6.29 19.31
CA GLY A 67 -4.35 -6.71 19.64
C GLY A 67 -4.53 -7.14 21.10
N GLY A 68 -5.78 -7.23 21.53
CA GLY A 68 -6.18 -7.69 22.84
C GLY A 68 -5.76 -6.81 24.03
N LEU A 69 -5.64 -5.47 23.83
CA LEU A 69 -5.33 -4.47 24.87
C LEU A 69 -6.48 -3.50 25.14
N GLY A 70 -7.64 -3.72 24.56
CA GLY A 70 -8.84 -2.94 24.79
C GLY A 70 -9.44 -3.13 26.20
N PRO A 71 -10.61 -2.52 26.45
CA PRO A 71 -11.27 -2.60 27.75
C PRO A 71 -12.27 -3.77 27.85
N THR A 72 -12.42 -4.59 26.84
CA THR A 72 -13.43 -5.63 26.77
C THR A 72 -12.93 -6.95 27.38
N ARG A 73 -13.83 -7.91 27.61
CA ARG A 73 -13.49 -9.17 28.30
C ARG A 73 -12.62 -10.10 27.47
N ASP A 74 -12.65 -9.96 26.17
CA ASP A 74 -11.84 -10.66 25.19
C ASP A 74 -10.42 -10.08 25.03
N ASP A 75 -10.17 -8.88 25.59
CA ASP A 75 -8.85 -8.25 25.61
C ASP A 75 -7.92 -8.89 26.68
N MET A 76 -7.44 -10.11 26.40
CA MET A 76 -6.73 -10.95 27.36
C MET A 76 -5.19 -10.93 27.19
N THR A 77 -4.66 -10.28 26.17
CA THR A 77 -3.21 -10.32 25.84
C THR A 77 -2.33 -9.94 27.02
N LYS A 78 -2.66 -8.85 27.69
CA LYS A 78 -1.90 -8.34 28.84
C LYS A 78 -1.88 -9.33 30.00
N THR A 79 -3.02 -9.91 30.33
CA THR A 79 -3.15 -10.88 31.42
C THR A 79 -2.34 -12.13 31.14
N VAL A 80 -2.46 -12.69 29.94
CA VAL A 80 -1.74 -13.90 29.53
C VAL A 80 -0.23 -13.67 29.53
N VAL A 81 0.24 -12.51 29.05
CA VAL A 81 1.67 -12.20 29.05
C VAL A 81 2.17 -11.95 30.47
N ALA A 82 1.41 -11.28 31.33
CA ALA A 82 1.79 -11.14 32.73
C ALA A 82 1.99 -12.50 33.42
N GLU A 83 1.08 -13.43 33.21
CA GLU A 83 1.19 -14.80 33.74
C GLU A 83 2.43 -15.55 33.21
N LEU A 84 2.69 -15.49 31.89
CA LEU A 84 3.85 -16.11 31.26
C LEU A 84 5.18 -15.57 31.83
N PHE A 85 5.22 -14.29 32.20
CA PHE A 85 6.38 -13.65 32.80
C PHE A 85 6.41 -13.75 34.34
N GLY A 86 5.47 -14.45 34.95
CA GLY A 86 5.36 -14.60 36.39
C GLY A 86 5.09 -13.29 37.14
N LYS A 87 4.42 -12.33 36.47
CA LYS A 87 4.17 -10.97 36.98
C LYS A 87 2.70 -10.81 37.38
N ARG A 88 2.45 -10.03 38.43
CA ARG A 88 1.10 -9.62 38.81
C ARG A 88 0.70 -8.37 38.03
N LEU A 89 -0.59 -8.23 37.76
CA LEU A 89 -1.13 -6.96 37.27
C LEU A 89 -1.29 -6.00 38.44
N ILE A 90 -0.73 -4.80 38.30
CA ILE A 90 -0.82 -3.72 39.27
C ILE A 90 -1.45 -2.49 38.64
N LEU A 91 -2.26 -1.75 39.40
CA LEU A 91 -2.90 -0.55 38.93
C LEU A 91 -1.90 0.61 38.89
N ASP A 92 -1.62 1.14 37.72
CA ASP A 92 -0.84 2.34 37.54
C ASP A 92 -1.74 3.58 37.67
N GLN A 93 -1.55 4.34 38.76
CA GLN A 93 -2.35 5.52 39.08
C GLN A 93 -2.14 6.67 38.08
N GLN A 94 -0.92 6.83 37.57
CA GLN A 94 -0.61 7.89 36.59
C GLN A 94 -1.31 7.58 35.25
N LEU A 95 -1.27 6.33 34.83
CA LEU A 95 -1.95 5.87 33.63
C LEU A 95 -3.46 6.02 33.77
N LEU A 96 -4.03 5.63 34.91
CA LEU A 96 -5.45 5.80 35.18
C LEU A 96 -5.88 7.27 35.09
N ALA A 97 -5.14 8.15 35.76
CA ALA A 97 -5.41 9.59 35.71
C ALA A 97 -5.32 10.16 34.28
N GLY A 98 -4.38 9.64 33.47
CA GLY A 98 -4.23 10.01 32.07
C GLY A 98 -5.43 9.59 31.22
N ILE A 99 -5.94 8.36 31.40
CA ILE A 99 -7.14 7.85 30.72
C ILE A 99 -8.36 8.69 31.13
N GLU A 100 -8.57 8.95 32.43
CA GLU A 100 -9.66 9.80 32.91
C GLU A 100 -9.61 11.22 32.33
N ALA A 101 -8.41 11.82 32.30
CA ALA A 101 -8.21 13.15 31.72
C ALA A 101 -8.54 13.18 30.23
N ARG A 102 -8.29 12.08 29.49
CA ARG A 102 -8.65 11.95 28.09
C ARG A 102 -10.18 11.93 27.91
N PHE A 103 -10.90 11.14 28.71
CA PHE A 103 -12.36 11.11 28.66
C PHE A 103 -12.97 12.49 29.01
N ARG A 104 -12.44 13.15 30.03
CA ARG A 104 -12.88 14.52 30.40
C ARG A 104 -12.71 15.52 29.26
N ARG A 105 -11.57 15.48 28.54
CA ARG A 105 -11.36 16.35 27.37
C ARG A 105 -12.35 16.11 26.23
N LEU A 106 -12.91 14.91 26.15
CA LEU A 106 -13.96 14.55 25.20
C LEU A 106 -15.38 14.85 25.72
N GLY A 107 -15.51 15.49 26.90
CA GLY A 107 -16.80 15.79 27.51
C GLY A 107 -17.54 14.54 28.02
N ARG A 108 -16.83 13.45 28.33
CA ARG A 108 -17.40 12.15 28.75
C ARG A 108 -16.80 11.70 30.08
N SER A 109 -17.58 10.94 30.85
CA SER A 109 -17.08 10.18 32.00
C SER A 109 -16.41 8.90 31.52
N MET A 110 -15.34 8.50 32.19
CA MET A 110 -14.67 7.22 31.87
C MET A 110 -15.55 6.04 32.32
N PRO A 111 -15.92 5.11 31.41
CA PRO A 111 -16.61 3.88 31.82
C PRO A 111 -15.73 3.03 32.73
N GLY A 112 -16.34 2.34 33.70
CA GLY A 112 -15.61 1.53 34.69
C GLY A 112 -14.72 0.43 34.06
N VAL A 113 -15.11 -0.12 32.91
CA VAL A 113 -14.35 -1.14 32.18
C VAL A 113 -12.97 -0.63 31.72
N ASN A 114 -12.80 0.68 31.47
CA ASN A 114 -11.52 1.25 31.08
C ASN A 114 -10.48 1.29 32.22
N ARG A 115 -10.91 1.08 33.48
CA ARG A 115 -9.98 0.97 34.61
C ARG A 115 -8.97 -0.17 34.41
N GLY A 116 -9.42 -1.30 33.85
CA GLY A 116 -8.56 -2.43 33.52
C GLY A 116 -7.43 -2.08 32.56
N GLN A 117 -7.57 -1.05 31.72
CA GLN A 117 -6.48 -0.60 30.83
C GLN A 117 -5.31 0.04 31.57
N ALA A 118 -5.54 0.53 32.80
CA ALA A 118 -4.49 1.06 33.67
C ALA A 118 -3.82 -0.01 34.54
N GLU A 119 -4.23 -1.26 34.48
CA GLU A 119 -3.54 -2.37 35.12
C GLU A 119 -2.39 -2.83 34.21
N VAL A 120 -1.17 -2.89 34.71
CA VAL A 120 0.04 -3.26 33.96
C VAL A 120 0.83 -4.36 34.67
N PRO A 121 1.56 -5.21 33.94
CA PRO A 121 2.45 -6.19 34.59
C PRO A 121 3.48 -5.51 35.47
N GLU A 122 3.69 -6.01 36.66
CA GLU A 122 4.66 -5.48 37.62
C GLU A 122 6.05 -5.37 37.00
N GLY A 123 6.67 -4.17 37.08
CA GLY A 123 7.97 -3.87 36.46
C GLY A 123 7.96 -3.73 34.94
N ALA A 124 6.80 -3.71 34.29
CA ALA A 124 6.74 -3.40 32.87
C ALA A 124 7.00 -1.90 32.62
N THR A 125 7.63 -1.59 31.51
CA THR A 125 7.73 -0.21 31.03
C THR A 125 6.47 0.15 30.26
N VAL A 126 5.73 1.15 30.74
CA VAL A 126 4.57 1.69 30.04
C VAL A 126 5.03 2.55 28.88
N LEU A 127 4.51 2.27 27.68
CA LEU A 127 4.73 3.04 26.46
C LEU A 127 3.53 4.00 26.28
N PRO A 128 3.69 5.31 26.47
CA PRO A 128 2.58 6.26 26.42
C PRO A 128 1.90 6.31 25.05
N ASN A 129 0.58 6.23 25.04
CA ASN A 129 -0.24 6.30 23.82
C ASN A 129 -1.06 7.61 23.77
N PRO A 130 -0.58 8.66 23.13
CA PRO A 130 -1.36 9.90 23.00
C PRO A 130 -2.56 9.79 22.05
N ARG A 131 -2.67 8.70 21.28
CA ARG A 131 -3.69 8.48 20.23
C ARG A 131 -4.87 7.66 20.70
N GLY A 132 -4.74 6.91 21.80
CA GLY A 132 -5.76 6.01 22.33
C GLY A 132 -5.76 5.91 23.84
N THR A 133 -6.55 4.97 24.39
CA THR A 133 -6.65 4.71 25.86
C THR A 133 -5.81 3.51 26.27
N ALA A 134 -5.52 2.58 25.35
CA ALA A 134 -4.68 1.43 25.63
C ALA A 134 -3.19 1.83 25.50
N PRO A 135 -2.38 1.73 26.57
CA PRO A 135 -0.94 1.95 26.46
C PRO A 135 -0.28 0.80 25.69
N GLY A 136 0.90 1.03 25.13
CA GLY A 136 1.79 -0.05 24.82
C GLY A 136 2.51 -0.51 26.10
N LEU A 137 2.99 -1.75 26.13
CA LEU A 137 3.72 -2.31 27.26
C LEU A 137 4.99 -2.99 26.78
N TRP A 138 6.08 -2.79 27.48
CA TRP A 138 7.34 -3.48 27.28
C TRP A 138 7.64 -4.30 28.53
N VAL A 139 7.58 -5.62 28.40
CA VAL A 139 7.71 -6.56 29.52
C VAL A 139 9.00 -7.35 29.33
N GLU A 140 9.82 -7.43 30.36
CA GLU A 140 11.06 -8.22 30.35
C GLU A 140 11.09 -9.17 31.55
N ASP A 141 11.76 -10.31 31.39
CA ASP A 141 12.08 -11.23 32.49
C ASP A 141 13.59 -11.25 32.80
N GLY A 142 13.96 -11.93 33.89
CA GLY A 142 15.36 -12.09 34.29
C GLY A 142 16.22 -12.97 33.39
N ARG A 143 15.61 -13.61 32.38
CA ARG A 143 16.28 -14.47 31.39
C ARG A 143 16.59 -13.73 30.08
N GLY A 144 16.16 -12.48 29.97
CA GLY A 144 16.35 -11.65 28.79
C GLY A 144 15.24 -11.78 27.74
N HIS A 145 14.14 -12.47 28.05
CA HIS A 145 12.97 -12.50 27.20
C HIS A 145 12.25 -11.15 27.22
N VAL A 146 11.75 -10.74 26.06
CA VAL A 146 11.03 -9.49 25.88
C VAL A 146 9.70 -9.73 25.18
N ALA A 147 8.62 -9.18 25.75
CA ALA A 147 7.33 -9.07 25.08
C ALA A 147 6.94 -7.60 24.97
N VAL A 148 6.73 -7.13 23.74
CA VAL A 148 6.20 -5.80 23.46
C VAL A 148 4.75 -5.93 23.04
N LEU A 149 3.85 -5.30 23.80
CA LEU A 149 2.41 -5.38 23.58
C LEU A 149 1.92 -4.06 22.99
N LEU A 150 1.27 -4.12 21.83
CA LEU A 150 0.73 -2.95 21.13
C LEU A 150 -0.79 -3.11 20.90
N PRO A 151 -1.56 -2.01 20.89
CA PRO A 151 -2.99 -2.05 20.60
C PRO A 151 -3.27 -2.49 19.17
N GLY A 152 -4.48 -3.07 18.93
CA GLY A 152 -4.91 -3.51 17.61
C GLY A 152 -5.26 -2.36 16.66
N VAL A 153 -5.64 -1.18 17.18
CA VAL A 153 -6.01 -0.03 16.34
C VAL A 153 -4.79 0.47 15.54
N PRO A 154 -4.82 0.46 14.19
CA PRO A 154 -3.63 0.72 13.36
C PRO A 154 -2.95 2.06 13.65
N ARG A 155 -3.72 3.12 13.84
CA ARG A 155 -3.19 4.46 14.14
C ARG A 155 -2.45 4.52 15.49
N GLU A 156 -2.93 3.79 16.47
CA GLU A 156 -2.33 3.70 17.81
C GLU A 156 -1.04 2.87 17.77
N MET A 157 -1.14 1.68 17.18
CA MET A 157 -0.02 0.76 16.97
C MET A 157 1.14 1.45 16.26
N ARG A 158 0.86 2.12 15.13
CA ARG A 158 1.88 2.86 14.35
C ARG A 158 2.58 3.92 15.17
N GLY A 159 1.81 4.72 15.92
CA GLY A 159 2.38 5.77 16.75
C GLY A 159 3.32 5.22 17.85
N LEU A 160 2.88 4.18 18.53
CA LEU A 160 3.70 3.51 19.56
C LEU A 160 4.94 2.84 18.94
N LEU A 161 4.78 2.18 17.80
CA LEU A 161 5.90 1.58 17.08
C LEU A 161 7.00 2.60 16.78
N VAL A 162 6.64 3.70 16.10
CA VAL A 162 7.61 4.70 15.65
C VAL A 162 8.21 5.49 16.79
N GLU A 163 7.39 5.92 17.75
CA GLU A 163 7.83 6.85 18.81
C GLU A 163 8.43 6.15 20.02
N GLN A 164 8.07 4.88 20.26
CA GLN A 164 8.46 4.19 21.49
C GLN A 164 9.26 2.91 21.25
N VAL A 165 8.86 2.07 20.29
CA VAL A 165 9.46 0.74 20.11
C VAL A 165 10.74 0.83 19.29
N LEU A 166 10.70 1.41 18.09
CA LEU A 166 11.87 1.47 17.20
C LEU A 166 13.10 2.13 17.84
N PRO A 167 12.98 3.27 18.57
CA PRO A 167 14.14 3.85 19.24
C PRO A 167 14.77 2.92 20.28
N ARG A 168 13.96 2.16 21.03
CA ARG A 168 14.45 1.19 22.02
C ARG A 168 15.14 -0.01 21.36
N LEU A 169 14.62 -0.46 20.21
CA LEU A 169 15.26 -1.54 19.44
C LEU A 169 16.63 -1.11 18.91
N VAL A 170 16.73 0.11 18.38
CA VAL A 170 18.00 0.68 17.91
C VAL A 170 19.00 0.79 19.07
N GLN A 171 18.55 1.28 20.22
CA GLN A 171 19.38 1.36 21.44
C GLN A 171 19.88 -0.02 21.91
N ARG A 172 19.00 -1.04 21.86
CA ARG A 172 19.36 -2.42 22.28
C ARG A 172 20.38 -3.07 21.35
N GLN A 173 20.46 -2.62 20.10
CA GLN A 173 21.46 -3.05 19.12
C GLN A 173 22.74 -2.19 19.14
N ALA A 174 22.82 -1.16 19.99
CA ALA A 174 23.97 -0.29 20.08
C ALA A 174 25.21 -1.09 20.57
N GLY A 175 26.24 -1.17 19.72
CA GLY A 175 27.47 -1.95 19.95
C GLY A 175 27.73 -3.02 18.88
N GLU A 176 26.73 -3.43 18.14
CA GLU A 176 26.89 -4.25 16.92
C GLU A 176 26.78 -3.31 15.71
N ARG A 177 27.55 -3.56 14.65
CA ARG A 177 27.31 -2.88 13.37
C ARG A 177 25.93 -3.30 12.89
N PRO A 178 24.95 -2.37 12.81
CA PRO A 178 23.58 -2.74 12.51
C PRO A 178 23.51 -3.35 11.10
N ARG A 179 23.18 -4.62 11.04
CA ARG A 179 22.84 -5.28 9.78
C ARG A 179 21.37 -5.01 9.50
N VAL A 180 21.08 -4.48 8.32
CA VAL A 180 19.73 -4.08 7.93
C VAL A 180 19.12 -5.06 6.93
N VAL A 181 17.80 -5.10 6.87
CA VAL A 181 17.05 -5.67 5.76
C VAL A 181 16.42 -4.49 4.99
N LEU A 182 17.01 -4.15 3.86
CA LEU A 182 16.52 -3.07 3.01
C LEU A 182 15.99 -3.63 1.69
N SER A 183 14.94 -3.01 1.19
CA SER A 183 14.39 -3.35 -0.11
C SER A 183 14.25 -2.10 -0.97
N LYS A 184 14.38 -2.29 -2.29
CA LYS A 184 14.09 -1.29 -3.29
C LYS A 184 13.24 -1.90 -4.39
N THR A 185 12.13 -1.25 -4.70
CA THR A 185 11.16 -1.74 -5.67
C THR A 185 11.22 -0.90 -6.93
N ILE A 186 11.34 -1.53 -8.08
CA ILE A 186 11.18 -0.89 -9.40
C ILE A 186 9.73 -1.14 -9.83
N ARG A 187 8.97 -0.06 -9.97
CA ARG A 187 7.58 -0.12 -10.41
C ARG A 187 7.52 -0.24 -11.93
N THR A 188 6.84 -1.27 -12.44
CA THR A 188 6.67 -1.46 -13.88
C THR A 188 5.21 -1.62 -14.27
N THR A 189 4.88 -1.29 -15.51
CA THR A 189 3.54 -1.45 -16.07
C THR A 189 3.56 -1.74 -17.56
N GLY A 190 2.46 -2.31 -18.07
CA GLY A 190 2.28 -2.57 -19.50
C GLY A 190 3.16 -3.69 -20.07
N VAL A 191 3.69 -4.56 -19.21
CA VAL A 191 4.52 -5.71 -19.62
C VAL A 191 4.19 -6.94 -18.75
N PRO A 192 4.04 -8.15 -19.33
CA PRO A 192 3.85 -9.39 -18.60
C PRO A 192 5.10 -9.80 -17.81
N GLU A 193 4.90 -10.56 -16.72
CA GLU A 193 5.98 -11.09 -15.88
C GLU A 193 6.97 -11.95 -16.68
N SER A 194 6.49 -12.85 -17.53
CA SER A 194 7.34 -13.70 -18.36
C SER A 194 8.26 -12.89 -19.28
N THR A 195 7.74 -11.82 -19.88
CA THR A 195 8.53 -10.92 -20.73
C THR A 195 9.56 -10.13 -19.93
N LEU A 196 9.22 -9.74 -18.70
CA LEU A 196 10.19 -9.11 -17.79
C LEU A 196 11.29 -10.09 -17.39
N ALA A 197 10.93 -11.31 -17.02
CA ALA A 197 11.89 -12.35 -16.66
C ALA A 197 12.86 -12.64 -17.82
N GLU A 198 12.38 -12.71 -19.04
CA GLU A 198 13.18 -12.91 -20.23
C GLU A 198 14.15 -11.75 -20.49
N ARG A 199 13.68 -10.49 -20.35
CA ARG A 199 14.52 -9.29 -20.51
C ARG A 199 15.58 -9.12 -19.44
N ILE A 200 15.23 -9.45 -18.21
CA ILE A 200 16.11 -9.35 -17.04
C ILE A 200 17.17 -10.47 -17.09
N GLY A 201 16.78 -11.64 -17.60
CA GLY A 201 17.69 -12.78 -17.78
C GLY A 201 18.36 -13.21 -16.48
N ALA A 202 19.64 -13.53 -16.53
CA ALA A 202 20.42 -14.04 -15.40
C ALA A 202 20.96 -12.95 -14.47
N ILE A 203 20.29 -11.81 -14.33
CA ILE A 203 20.74 -10.71 -13.47
C ILE A 203 20.99 -11.14 -12.02
N GLU A 204 20.34 -12.21 -11.57
CA GLU A 204 20.44 -12.72 -10.20
C GLU A 204 21.88 -13.05 -9.81
N ALA A 205 22.69 -13.53 -10.77
CA ALA A 205 24.11 -13.77 -10.54
C ALA A 205 24.91 -12.49 -10.36
N ASP A 206 24.50 -11.40 -11.01
CA ASP A 206 25.18 -10.10 -10.97
C ASP A 206 24.84 -9.28 -9.71
N ILE A 207 23.72 -9.60 -9.06
CA ILE A 207 23.23 -8.84 -7.90
C ILE A 207 23.47 -9.53 -6.55
N ASP A 208 24.08 -10.73 -6.54
CA ASP A 208 24.41 -11.44 -5.28
C ASP A 208 25.14 -10.49 -4.30
N PRO A 209 24.81 -10.45 -3.03
CA PRO A 209 23.85 -11.25 -2.27
C PRO A 209 22.41 -10.69 -2.17
N LEU A 210 22.02 -9.80 -3.07
CA LEU A 210 20.63 -9.33 -3.12
C LEU A 210 19.72 -10.42 -3.69
N THR A 211 18.45 -10.40 -3.31
CA THR A 211 17.41 -11.23 -3.94
C THR A 211 16.47 -10.38 -4.78
N LEU A 212 15.97 -10.94 -5.88
CA LEU A 212 14.97 -10.32 -6.74
C LEU A 212 13.65 -11.08 -6.61
N ALA A 213 12.55 -10.35 -6.42
CA ALA A 213 11.20 -10.88 -6.43
C ALA A 213 10.33 -10.15 -7.45
N TYR A 214 9.54 -10.92 -8.20
CA TYR A 214 8.50 -10.42 -9.08
C TYR A 214 7.18 -10.37 -8.30
N LEU A 215 6.52 -9.24 -8.29
CA LEU A 215 5.30 -8.99 -7.52
C LEU A 215 4.18 -8.55 -8.47
N PRO A 216 3.46 -9.50 -9.09
CA PRO A 216 2.36 -9.17 -9.99
C PRO A 216 1.18 -8.54 -9.26
N SER A 217 0.57 -7.56 -9.92
CA SER A 217 -0.63 -6.85 -9.46
C SER A 217 -1.51 -6.43 -10.64
N LEU A 218 -2.64 -5.77 -10.38
CA LEU A 218 -3.47 -5.19 -11.44
C LEU A 218 -2.79 -4.00 -12.13
N ASP A 219 -1.86 -3.33 -11.46
CA ASP A 219 -1.14 -2.17 -11.99
C ASP A 219 0.08 -2.56 -12.85
N GLY A 220 0.57 -3.78 -12.68
CA GLY A 220 1.76 -4.28 -13.37
C GLY A 220 2.54 -5.29 -12.55
N VAL A 221 3.82 -5.44 -12.81
CA VAL A 221 4.71 -6.36 -12.08
C VAL A 221 5.82 -5.54 -11.43
N ASP A 222 5.79 -5.42 -10.11
CA ASP A 222 6.85 -4.76 -9.39
C ASP A 222 8.05 -5.70 -9.22
N LEU A 223 9.26 -5.16 -9.40
CA LEU A 223 10.52 -5.87 -9.24
C LEU A 223 11.17 -5.42 -7.93
N ARG A 224 11.16 -6.28 -6.92
CA ARG A 224 11.70 -5.94 -5.60
C ARG A 224 13.05 -6.59 -5.36
N LEU A 225 14.08 -5.77 -5.25
CA LEU A 225 15.39 -6.12 -4.74
C LEU A 225 15.37 -6.09 -3.21
N THR A 226 15.99 -7.07 -2.57
CA THR A 226 16.12 -7.11 -1.10
C THR A 226 17.57 -7.45 -0.73
N ALA A 227 18.14 -6.61 0.13
CA ALA A 227 19.41 -6.85 0.83
C ALA A 227 19.09 -7.45 2.20
N TRP A 228 19.60 -8.64 2.45
CA TRP A 228 19.41 -9.36 3.69
C TRP A 228 20.65 -9.26 4.58
N SER A 229 20.51 -8.75 5.78
CA SER A 229 21.57 -8.75 6.81
C SER A 229 22.92 -8.18 6.32
N LEU A 230 22.90 -7.08 5.57
CA LEU A 230 24.08 -6.32 5.17
C LEU A 230 24.28 -5.09 6.07
N GLU A 231 25.48 -4.53 6.10
CA GLU A 231 25.68 -3.20 6.68
C GLU A 231 24.90 -2.14 5.89
N GLN A 232 24.37 -1.13 6.55
CA GLN A 232 23.45 -0.18 5.92
C GLN A 232 24.03 0.48 4.67
N GLY A 233 25.24 1.03 4.75
CA GLY A 233 25.89 1.69 3.59
C GLY A 233 26.17 0.73 2.43
N GLU A 234 26.54 -0.51 2.74
CA GLU A 234 26.72 -1.56 1.72
C GLU A 234 25.39 -1.93 1.07
N ALA A 235 24.33 -2.14 1.86
CA ALA A 235 23.00 -2.47 1.36
C ALA A 235 22.47 -1.37 0.43
N GLU A 236 22.56 -0.11 0.83
CA GLU A 236 22.13 1.04 0.04
C GLU A 236 22.90 1.13 -1.30
N ALA A 237 24.23 1.00 -1.26
CA ALA A 237 25.06 1.07 -2.46
C ALA A 237 24.77 -0.08 -3.45
N ARG A 238 24.61 -1.31 -2.95
CA ARG A 238 24.27 -2.47 -3.77
C ARG A 238 22.88 -2.36 -4.37
N LEU A 239 21.88 -1.99 -3.56
CA LEU A 239 20.50 -1.77 -4.03
C LEU A 239 20.42 -0.67 -5.09
N ALA A 240 21.12 0.45 -4.90
CA ALA A 240 21.14 1.53 -5.88
C ALA A 240 21.75 1.11 -7.22
N ARG A 241 22.85 0.32 -7.20
CA ARG A 241 23.50 -0.20 -8.42
C ARG A 241 22.59 -1.20 -9.14
N ALA A 242 22.03 -2.18 -8.41
CA ALA A 242 21.15 -3.17 -8.99
C ALA A 242 19.85 -2.54 -9.53
N ALA A 243 19.27 -1.56 -8.84
CA ALA A 243 18.10 -0.83 -9.29
C ALA A 243 18.35 -0.08 -10.61
N ARG A 244 19.50 0.58 -10.74
CA ARG A 244 19.89 1.23 -12.03
C ARG A 244 19.93 0.20 -13.16
N ARG A 245 20.59 -0.94 -12.91
CA ARG A 245 20.71 -2.00 -13.92
C ARG A 245 19.36 -2.57 -14.31
N LEU A 246 18.48 -2.83 -13.36
CA LEU A 246 17.10 -3.27 -13.64
C LEU A 246 16.35 -2.24 -14.48
N LYS A 247 16.42 -0.95 -14.15
CA LYS A 247 15.75 0.11 -14.92
C LYS A 247 16.22 0.18 -16.36
N GLU A 248 17.51 -0.02 -16.61
CA GLU A 248 18.05 -0.11 -17.98
C GLU A 248 17.46 -1.29 -18.75
N LEU A 249 17.35 -2.47 -18.12
CA LEU A 249 16.81 -3.68 -18.74
C LEU A 249 15.30 -3.60 -19.02
N VAL A 250 14.51 -3.06 -18.09
CA VAL A 250 13.07 -2.92 -18.25
C VAL A 250 12.68 -1.71 -19.12
N GLY A 251 13.55 -0.72 -19.23
CA GLY A 251 13.39 0.44 -20.10
C GLY A 251 12.11 1.24 -19.80
N GLU A 252 11.38 1.56 -20.87
CA GLU A 252 10.15 2.38 -20.80
C GLU A 252 9.03 1.80 -19.92
N HIS A 253 9.09 0.51 -19.57
CA HIS A 253 8.11 -0.11 -18.70
C HIS A 253 8.25 0.33 -17.23
N SER A 254 9.42 0.82 -16.82
CA SER A 254 9.58 1.40 -15.49
C SER A 254 8.96 2.80 -15.43
N TYR A 255 8.13 3.04 -14.40
CA TYR A 255 7.56 4.37 -14.17
C TYR A 255 7.98 5.01 -12.84
N GLY A 256 8.66 4.27 -11.97
CA GLY A 256 9.08 4.79 -10.68
C GLY A 256 9.74 3.77 -9.78
N GLU A 257 9.99 4.16 -8.55
CA GLU A 257 10.58 3.33 -7.51
C GLU A 257 9.72 3.36 -6.25
N ASP A 258 9.78 2.29 -5.46
CA ASP A 258 9.18 2.17 -4.12
C ASP A 258 7.67 2.51 -4.10
N GLY A 259 7.27 3.55 -3.40
CA GLY A 259 5.88 4.00 -3.29
C GLY A 259 5.39 4.88 -4.44
N ALA A 260 6.11 4.95 -5.58
CA ALA A 260 5.69 5.79 -6.70
C ALA A 260 4.30 5.39 -7.22
N ASP A 261 3.42 6.36 -7.35
CA ASP A 261 2.13 6.23 -8.01
C ASP A 261 2.19 6.79 -9.43
N LEU A 262 1.62 6.05 -10.40
CA LEU A 262 1.67 6.44 -11.81
C LEU A 262 0.94 7.75 -12.08
N ALA A 263 -0.18 8.02 -11.40
CA ALA A 263 -0.88 9.30 -11.53
C ALA A 263 -0.02 10.47 -11.03
N ALA A 264 0.70 10.28 -9.92
CA ALA A 264 1.65 11.28 -9.41
C ALA A 264 2.78 11.55 -10.41
N VAL A 265 3.33 10.49 -11.03
CA VAL A 265 4.37 10.61 -12.08
C VAL A 265 3.86 11.39 -13.29
N VAL A 266 2.64 11.11 -13.75
CA VAL A 266 2.00 11.83 -14.87
C VAL A 266 1.78 13.30 -14.50
N LEU A 267 1.23 13.59 -13.33
CA LEU A 267 0.98 14.97 -12.88
C LEU A 267 2.29 15.76 -12.75
N GLU A 268 3.34 15.13 -12.22
CA GLU A 268 4.66 15.79 -12.11
C GLU A 268 5.28 16.09 -13.48
N ALA A 269 5.15 15.17 -14.44
CA ALA A 269 5.62 15.38 -15.81
C ALA A 269 4.86 16.53 -16.50
N LEU A 270 3.55 16.59 -16.34
CA LEU A 270 2.71 17.68 -16.85
C LEU A 270 3.07 19.02 -16.19
N ARG A 271 3.26 19.03 -14.86
CA ARG A 271 3.62 20.22 -14.09
C ARG A 271 4.96 20.83 -14.56
N LYS A 272 5.96 19.99 -14.80
CA LYS A 272 7.27 20.43 -15.35
C LYS A 272 7.14 21.09 -16.70
N LYS A 273 6.20 20.63 -17.52
CA LYS A 273 5.92 21.20 -18.85
C LYS A 273 4.86 22.34 -18.82
N ARG A 274 4.27 22.64 -17.65
CA ARG A 274 3.17 23.58 -17.47
C ARG A 274 1.93 23.23 -18.30
N HIS A 275 1.67 21.93 -18.47
CA HIS A 275 0.53 21.43 -19.22
C HIS A 275 -0.62 21.10 -18.28
N ARG A 276 -1.84 21.32 -18.78
CA ARG A 276 -3.10 20.97 -18.11
C ARG A 276 -3.67 19.68 -18.68
N LEU A 277 -4.41 18.97 -17.84
CA LEU A 277 -4.99 17.65 -18.15
C LEU A 277 -6.51 17.67 -18.02
N GLY A 278 -7.19 17.08 -19.01
CA GLY A 278 -8.60 16.73 -18.96
C GLY A 278 -8.81 15.23 -19.22
N VAL A 279 -9.90 14.66 -18.75
CA VAL A 279 -10.21 13.24 -19.00
C VAL A 279 -11.63 13.04 -19.55
N ALA A 280 -11.80 12.02 -20.41
CA ALA A 280 -13.08 11.55 -20.94
C ALA A 280 -13.21 10.05 -20.69
N GLU A 281 -14.14 9.65 -19.86
CA GLU A 281 -14.28 8.27 -19.40
C GLU A 281 -15.62 7.67 -19.83
N SER A 282 -15.61 6.42 -20.26
CA SER A 282 -16.81 5.62 -20.44
C SER A 282 -16.80 4.43 -19.50
N CYS A 283 -16.21 3.30 -19.86
CA CYS A 283 -16.25 2.08 -19.05
C CYS A 283 -15.53 2.20 -17.69
N THR A 284 -14.57 3.10 -17.54
CA THR A 284 -13.87 3.36 -16.27
C THR A 284 -14.72 4.14 -15.25
N GLY A 285 -15.71 4.91 -15.75
CA GLY A 285 -16.76 5.51 -14.92
C GLY A 285 -16.25 6.49 -13.86
N GLY A 286 -15.24 7.29 -14.18
CA GLY A 286 -14.63 8.26 -13.26
C GLY A 286 -13.37 7.77 -12.55
N MET A 287 -12.92 6.52 -12.75
CA MET A 287 -11.78 5.94 -12.02
C MET A 287 -10.44 6.57 -12.41
N VAL A 288 -10.29 7.07 -13.64
CA VAL A 288 -9.08 7.83 -14.04
C VAL A 288 -9.04 9.16 -13.29
N ALA A 289 -10.15 9.89 -13.27
CA ALA A 289 -10.26 11.15 -12.55
C ALA A 289 -10.09 10.98 -11.03
N GLU A 290 -10.70 9.93 -10.45
CA GLU A 290 -10.56 9.58 -9.05
C GLU A 290 -9.09 9.32 -8.69
N ARG A 291 -8.40 8.50 -9.45
CA ARG A 291 -6.98 8.18 -9.20
C ARG A 291 -6.07 9.42 -9.30
N ILE A 292 -6.37 10.34 -10.21
CA ILE A 292 -5.66 11.62 -10.34
C ILE A 292 -5.93 12.52 -9.11
N THR A 293 -7.19 12.61 -8.70
CA THR A 293 -7.59 13.50 -7.60
C THR A 293 -7.18 13.01 -6.22
N ASN A 294 -6.82 11.72 -6.08
CA ASN A 294 -6.20 11.17 -4.87
C ASN A 294 -4.78 11.72 -4.62
N ILE A 295 -4.16 12.34 -5.62
CA ILE A 295 -2.81 12.92 -5.47
C ILE A 295 -2.94 14.36 -4.95
N PRO A 296 -2.35 14.69 -3.79
CA PRO A 296 -2.36 16.06 -3.28
C PRO A 296 -1.79 17.07 -4.28
N GLY A 297 -2.46 18.20 -4.47
CA GLY A 297 -2.06 19.21 -5.44
C GLY A 297 -2.42 18.88 -6.89
N ALA A 298 -3.28 17.90 -7.14
CA ALA A 298 -3.73 17.57 -8.50
C ALA A 298 -4.39 18.75 -9.22
N SER A 299 -5.06 19.66 -8.48
CA SER A 299 -5.75 20.84 -9.01
C SER A 299 -4.86 21.81 -9.76
N ASP A 300 -3.54 21.79 -9.55
CA ASP A 300 -2.60 22.63 -10.28
C ASP A 300 -2.51 22.26 -11.77
N THR A 301 -2.88 21.03 -12.11
CA THR A 301 -2.69 20.44 -13.44
C THR A 301 -3.98 19.85 -14.00
N PHE A 302 -4.77 19.16 -13.17
CA PHE A 302 -6.01 18.51 -13.58
C PHE A 302 -7.18 19.49 -13.53
N ILE A 303 -7.80 19.74 -14.70
CA ILE A 303 -8.89 20.72 -14.85
C ILE A 303 -10.25 20.05 -14.60
N GLY A 304 -10.42 18.80 -15.04
CA GLY A 304 -11.67 18.09 -14.85
C GLY A 304 -11.82 16.86 -15.72
N GLY A 305 -12.93 16.15 -15.53
CA GLY A 305 -13.27 14.96 -16.26
C GLY A 305 -14.76 14.86 -16.61
N VAL A 306 -15.05 14.20 -17.72
CA VAL A 306 -16.40 13.86 -18.14
C VAL A 306 -16.56 12.34 -18.15
N VAL A 307 -17.58 11.85 -17.45
CA VAL A 307 -18.04 10.47 -17.56
C VAL A 307 -19.10 10.38 -18.67
N ALA A 308 -18.63 10.16 -19.90
CA ALA A 308 -19.47 10.02 -21.10
C ALA A 308 -19.92 8.56 -21.26
N TYR A 309 -20.74 8.07 -20.31
CA TYR A 309 -21.12 6.67 -20.23
C TYR A 309 -22.08 6.27 -21.36
N ALA A 310 -23.15 7.01 -21.55
CA ALA A 310 -24.08 6.84 -22.64
C ALA A 310 -23.61 7.59 -23.91
N ASP A 311 -24.01 7.13 -25.10
CA ASP A 311 -23.59 7.75 -26.36
C ASP A 311 -24.11 9.18 -26.52
N VAL A 312 -25.30 9.45 -26.00
CA VAL A 312 -25.84 10.81 -25.95
C VAL A 312 -24.93 11.79 -25.21
N ILE A 313 -24.20 11.35 -24.20
CA ILE A 313 -23.23 12.22 -23.49
C ILE A 313 -21.94 12.37 -24.31
N LYS A 314 -21.51 11.32 -25.04
CA LYS A 314 -20.38 11.44 -25.96
C LYS A 314 -20.63 12.50 -27.02
N THR A 315 -21.85 12.53 -27.59
CA THR A 315 -22.24 13.54 -28.58
C THR A 315 -22.49 14.91 -27.96
N ALA A 316 -23.24 14.97 -26.85
CA ALA A 316 -23.64 16.25 -26.25
C ALA A 316 -22.46 17.00 -25.61
N ALA A 317 -21.66 16.34 -24.77
CA ALA A 317 -20.58 16.97 -24.03
C ALA A 317 -19.25 17.01 -24.81
N LEU A 318 -18.87 15.90 -25.42
CA LEU A 318 -17.56 15.77 -26.09
C LEU A 318 -17.64 16.08 -27.60
N LYS A 319 -18.84 16.29 -28.15
CA LYS A 319 -19.05 16.54 -29.59
C LYS A 319 -18.49 15.42 -30.47
N VAL A 320 -18.57 14.18 -30.00
CA VAL A 320 -18.27 13.02 -30.84
C VAL A 320 -19.32 12.97 -31.96
N PRO A 321 -18.92 12.92 -33.24
CA PRO A 321 -19.88 12.83 -34.36
C PRO A 321 -20.75 11.57 -34.24
N LEU A 322 -22.06 11.71 -34.48
CA LEU A 322 -23.00 10.58 -34.42
C LEU A 322 -22.66 9.51 -35.46
N GLU A 323 -22.20 9.95 -36.60
CA GLU A 323 -21.80 9.07 -37.73
C GLU A 323 -20.67 8.12 -37.33
N LEU A 324 -19.75 8.54 -36.44
CA LEU A 324 -18.69 7.66 -35.92
C LEU A 324 -19.26 6.59 -34.97
N LEU A 325 -20.24 6.96 -34.16
CA LEU A 325 -20.90 6.00 -33.26
C LEU A 325 -21.73 4.99 -34.04
N GLU A 326 -22.43 5.40 -35.11
CA GLU A 326 -23.22 4.52 -35.97
C GLU A 326 -22.34 3.62 -36.80
N ALA A 327 -21.25 4.11 -37.39
CA ALA A 327 -20.37 3.35 -38.25
C ALA A 327 -19.46 2.37 -37.50
N TYR A 328 -18.89 2.76 -36.37
CA TYR A 328 -17.83 2.01 -35.66
C TYR A 328 -18.23 1.51 -34.28
N GLY A 329 -19.36 2.01 -33.77
CA GLY A 329 -19.81 1.75 -32.39
C GLY A 329 -18.98 2.48 -31.34
N ALA A 330 -19.54 2.60 -30.13
CA ALA A 330 -18.93 3.34 -29.04
C ALA A 330 -17.53 2.85 -28.62
N VAL A 331 -17.23 1.55 -28.86
CA VAL A 331 -15.95 0.94 -28.51
C VAL A 331 -15.13 0.76 -29.79
N SER A 332 -14.48 1.84 -30.20
CA SER A 332 -13.67 1.90 -31.43
C SER A 332 -12.54 2.90 -31.29
N GLU A 333 -11.57 2.84 -32.20
CA GLU A 333 -10.45 3.80 -32.26
C GLU A 333 -10.96 5.19 -32.60
N GLU A 334 -11.85 5.29 -33.58
CA GLU A 334 -12.41 6.53 -34.07
C GLU A 334 -13.13 7.30 -32.96
N VAL A 335 -13.94 6.58 -32.19
CA VAL A 335 -14.70 7.17 -31.07
C VAL A 335 -13.78 7.58 -29.93
N VAL A 336 -12.77 6.78 -29.53
CA VAL A 336 -11.89 7.17 -28.44
C VAL A 336 -11.00 8.37 -28.80
N ARG A 337 -10.58 8.48 -30.07
CA ARG A 337 -9.86 9.66 -30.57
C ARG A 337 -10.74 10.90 -30.52
N ALA A 338 -11.97 10.80 -31.01
CA ALA A 338 -12.93 11.88 -30.96
C ALA A 338 -13.27 12.30 -29.51
N MET A 339 -13.36 11.34 -28.59
CA MET A 339 -13.52 11.63 -27.16
C MET A 339 -12.33 12.42 -26.59
N ALA A 340 -11.10 12.05 -26.91
CA ALA A 340 -9.89 12.74 -26.45
C ALA A 340 -9.84 14.18 -26.99
N GLU A 341 -10.15 14.39 -28.27
CA GLU A 341 -10.25 15.71 -28.89
C GLU A 341 -11.39 16.55 -28.30
N GLY A 342 -12.54 15.92 -28.07
CA GLY A 342 -13.68 16.57 -27.43
C GLY A 342 -13.37 17.05 -26.02
N ALA A 343 -12.69 16.23 -25.24
CA ALA A 343 -12.24 16.62 -23.89
C ALA A 343 -11.23 17.77 -23.94
N GLN A 344 -10.30 17.76 -24.89
CA GLN A 344 -9.33 18.85 -25.05
C GLN A 344 -10.03 20.18 -25.33
N ARG A 345 -11.00 20.19 -26.23
CA ARG A 345 -11.80 21.39 -26.53
C ARG A 345 -12.63 21.84 -25.33
N LEU A 346 -13.29 20.87 -24.66
CA LEU A 346 -14.19 21.15 -23.54
C LEU A 346 -13.47 21.81 -22.36
N PHE A 347 -12.29 21.31 -22.02
CA PHE A 347 -11.53 21.80 -20.88
C PHE A 347 -10.47 22.84 -21.23
N SER A 348 -10.23 23.10 -22.52
CA SER A 348 -9.17 24.00 -23.02
C SER A 348 -7.81 23.62 -22.42
N VAL A 349 -7.39 22.35 -22.56
CA VAL A 349 -6.20 21.78 -21.96
C VAL A 349 -5.19 21.30 -23.01
N ASP A 350 -3.95 21.10 -22.58
CA ASP A 350 -2.85 20.66 -23.44
C ASP A 350 -2.82 19.15 -23.64
N ALA A 351 -3.24 18.40 -22.61
CA ALA A 351 -3.25 16.96 -22.60
C ALA A 351 -4.61 16.38 -22.23
N THR A 352 -4.97 15.24 -22.84
CA THR A 352 -6.18 14.51 -22.46
C THR A 352 -5.94 13.00 -22.45
N ILE A 353 -6.73 12.32 -21.62
CA ILE A 353 -6.90 10.87 -21.63
C ILE A 353 -8.34 10.55 -21.96
N ALA A 354 -8.59 9.60 -22.86
CA ALA A 354 -9.91 9.09 -23.13
C ALA A 354 -9.94 7.56 -23.03
N VAL A 355 -11.06 7.01 -22.52
CA VAL A 355 -11.25 5.57 -22.36
C VAL A 355 -12.66 5.19 -22.76
N THR A 356 -12.77 4.17 -23.66
CA THR A 356 -14.04 3.51 -23.99
C THR A 356 -13.84 2.00 -24.08
N GLY A 357 -14.81 1.19 -23.63
CA GLY A 357 -14.61 -0.25 -23.62
C GLY A 357 -15.78 -1.05 -23.06
N ILE A 358 -15.62 -2.37 -23.08
CA ILE A 358 -16.56 -3.37 -22.60
C ILE A 358 -15.97 -4.01 -21.34
N ALA A 359 -16.38 -3.51 -20.16
CA ALA A 359 -15.85 -4.00 -18.90
C ALA A 359 -16.51 -5.31 -18.41
N GLY A 360 -17.61 -5.72 -19.05
CA GLY A 360 -18.33 -6.94 -18.66
C GLY A 360 -19.34 -6.75 -17.50
N PRO A 361 -20.00 -7.85 -17.03
CA PRO A 361 -19.87 -9.23 -17.57
C PRO A 361 -20.54 -9.44 -18.95
N GLY A 362 -21.46 -8.59 -19.35
CA GLY A 362 -22.13 -8.61 -20.66
C GLY A 362 -21.59 -7.60 -21.65
N GLY A 363 -22.22 -7.53 -22.85
CA GLY A 363 -21.92 -6.52 -23.87
C GLY A 363 -20.78 -6.89 -24.82
N GLY A 364 -20.15 -8.05 -24.67
CA GLY A 364 -19.14 -8.55 -25.60
C GLY A 364 -19.72 -9.23 -26.82
N SER A 365 -18.98 -9.25 -27.93
CA SER A 365 -19.19 -10.03 -29.13
C SER A 365 -17.92 -10.82 -29.48
N ALA A 366 -18.00 -11.68 -30.51
CA ALA A 366 -16.82 -12.40 -31.00
C ALA A 366 -15.71 -11.45 -31.49
N GLU A 367 -16.07 -10.32 -32.07
CA GLU A 367 -15.15 -9.32 -32.61
C GLU A 367 -14.63 -8.35 -31.49
N LYS A 368 -15.46 -8.07 -30.51
CA LYS A 368 -15.18 -7.21 -29.38
C LYS A 368 -15.54 -7.94 -28.09
N PRO A 369 -14.73 -8.92 -27.64
CA PRO A 369 -15.01 -9.67 -26.42
C PRO A 369 -15.01 -8.76 -25.18
N VAL A 370 -15.59 -9.25 -24.07
CA VAL A 370 -15.46 -8.60 -22.76
C VAL A 370 -13.98 -8.36 -22.44
N GLY A 371 -13.65 -7.21 -21.89
CA GLY A 371 -12.29 -6.75 -21.68
C GLY A 371 -11.73 -5.91 -22.83
N THR A 372 -12.42 -5.81 -23.98
CA THR A 372 -12.00 -4.94 -25.09
C THR A 372 -12.12 -3.48 -24.67
N VAL A 373 -10.99 -2.76 -24.64
CA VAL A 373 -10.90 -1.34 -24.28
C VAL A 373 -10.04 -0.61 -25.29
N TRP A 374 -10.53 0.53 -25.75
CA TRP A 374 -9.77 1.52 -26.47
C TRP A 374 -9.36 2.65 -25.55
N LEU A 375 -8.09 3.00 -25.57
CA LEU A 375 -7.44 4.04 -24.78
C LEU A 375 -6.87 5.07 -25.74
N ALA A 376 -7.06 6.35 -25.46
CA ALA A 376 -6.38 7.41 -26.18
C ALA A 376 -5.72 8.37 -25.19
N ALA A 377 -4.52 8.82 -25.54
CA ALA A 377 -3.89 9.98 -24.94
C ALA A 377 -3.59 10.99 -26.04
N ARG A 378 -3.89 12.25 -25.77
CA ARG A 378 -3.62 13.36 -26.69
C ARG A 378 -2.74 14.38 -25.99
N LEU A 379 -1.72 14.83 -26.68
CA LEU A 379 -0.82 15.90 -26.24
C LEU A 379 -0.71 16.92 -27.39
N HIS A 380 -1.22 18.12 -27.17
CA HIS A 380 -1.42 19.12 -28.19
C HIS A 380 -2.21 18.60 -29.41
N THR A 381 -1.57 18.39 -30.54
CA THR A 381 -2.19 17.85 -31.76
C THR A 381 -1.93 16.36 -31.98
N ASP A 382 -0.97 15.77 -31.26
CA ASP A 382 -0.63 14.33 -31.38
C ASP A 382 -1.62 13.50 -30.54
N THR A 383 -2.28 12.55 -31.17
CA THR A 383 -3.19 11.60 -30.51
C THR A 383 -2.74 10.18 -30.76
N ARG A 384 -2.41 9.48 -29.70
CA ARG A 384 -2.13 8.04 -29.75
C ARG A 384 -3.31 7.26 -29.20
N ALA A 385 -3.77 6.26 -29.96
CA ALA A 385 -4.82 5.36 -29.52
C ALA A 385 -4.33 3.92 -29.55
N VAL A 386 -4.73 3.13 -28.57
CA VAL A 386 -4.34 1.71 -28.45
C VAL A 386 -5.53 0.85 -28.04
N LYS A 387 -5.67 -0.31 -28.66
CA LYS A 387 -6.61 -1.34 -28.24
C LYS A 387 -5.93 -2.27 -27.24
N ARG A 388 -6.65 -2.64 -26.19
CA ARG A 388 -6.27 -3.70 -25.25
C ARG A 388 -7.46 -4.63 -25.04
N VAL A 389 -7.16 -5.89 -24.72
CA VAL A 389 -8.16 -6.85 -24.22
C VAL A 389 -7.65 -7.30 -22.85
N PHE A 390 -8.28 -6.78 -21.80
CA PHE A 390 -7.88 -7.10 -20.43
C PHE A 390 -8.64 -8.31 -19.92
N PRO A 391 -7.95 -9.29 -19.33
CA PRO A 391 -8.59 -10.39 -18.63
C PRO A 391 -9.13 -9.92 -17.28
N GLY A 392 -10.09 -10.68 -16.73
CA GLY A 392 -10.59 -10.48 -15.38
C GLY A 392 -12.06 -10.06 -15.34
N ASP A 393 -12.51 -9.74 -14.13
CA ASP A 393 -13.86 -9.23 -13.89
C ASP A 393 -13.98 -7.74 -14.27
N ARG A 394 -15.19 -7.20 -14.06
CA ARG A 394 -15.49 -5.79 -14.38
C ARG A 394 -14.59 -4.80 -13.65
N ASP A 395 -14.29 -5.03 -12.37
CA ASP A 395 -13.44 -4.14 -11.57
C ASP A 395 -11.99 -4.20 -12.05
N GLU A 396 -11.48 -5.40 -12.30
CA GLU A 396 -10.13 -5.62 -12.83
C GLU A 396 -9.93 -4.98 -14.21
N VAL A 397 -10.90 -5.13 -15.11
CA VAL A 397 -10.84 -4.50 -16.45
C VAL A 397 -10.78 -2.98 -16.32
N ARG A 398 -11.60 -2.39 -15.43
CA ARG A 398 -11.61 -0.93 -15.20
C ARG A 398 -10.29 -0.45 -14.60
N ARG A 399 -9.73 -1.14 -13.61
CA ARG A 399 -8.44 -0.79 -12.97
C ARG A 399 -7.29 -0.89 -13.96
N ARG A 400 -7.19 -2.00 -14.70
CA ARG A 400 -6.17 -2.19 -15.75
C ARG A 400 -6.28 -1.13 -16.85
N SER A 401 -7.50 -0.75 -17.22
CA SER A 401 -7.73 0.32 -18.20
C SER A 401 -7.26 1.67 -17.70
N THR A 402 -7.52 2.00 -16.43
CA THR A 402 -7.06 3.23 -15.77
C THR A 402 -5.53 3.30 -15.76
N GLN A 403 -4.87 2.22 -15.35
CA GLN A 403 -3.41 2.13 -15.33
C GLN A 403 -2.81 2.30 -16.73
N ALA A 404 -3.36 1.60 -17.71
CA ALA A 404 -2.86 1.64 -19.09
C ALA A 404 -3.10 3.01 -19.76
N ALA A 405 -4.19 3.70 -19.43
CA ALA A 405 -4.48 5.04 -19.92
C ALA A 405 -3.50 6.09 -19.39
N LEU A 406 -3.19 6.02 -18.10
CA LEU A 406 -2.16 6.86 -17.48
C LEU A 406 -0.76 6.57 -18.07
N ASP A 407 -0.41 5.29 -18.28
CA ASP A 407 0.88 4.92 -18.87
C ASP A 407 1.03 5.41 -20.32
N LEU A 408 -0.07 5.38 -21.09
CA LEU A 408 -0.05 5.89 -22.46
C LEU A 408 0.32 7.38 -22.50
N LEU A 409 -0.28 8.20 -21.64
CA LEU A 409 0.05 9.62 -21.52
C LEU A 409 1.48 9.82 -20.99
N ARG A 410 1.90 9.05 -19.97
CA ARG A 410 3.27 9.11 -19.44
C ARG A 410 4.31 8.91 -20.53
N ARG A 411 4.12 7.89 -21.38
CA ARG A 411 5.05 7.60 -22.50
C ARG A 411 5.07 8.72 -23.54
N MET A 412 3.94 9.34 -23.83
CA MET A 412 3.89 10.51 -24.72
C MET A 412 4.68 11.69 -24.14
N LEU A 413 4.49 11.97 -22.84
CA LEU A 413 5.18 13.04 -22.14
C LEU A 413 6.69 12.80 -22.03
N ALA A 414 7.14 11.56 -21.98
CA ALA A 414 8.57 11.21 -21.95
C ALA A 414 9.24 11.35 -23.32
N ALA A 415 8.48 11.25 -24.40
CA ALA A 415 8.97 11.37 -25.79
C ALA A 415 8.91 12.79 -26.34
N SER A 416 8.24 13.72 -25.69
CA SER A 416 8.10 15.14 -26.02
C SER A 416 9.05 16.00 -25.16
#